data_733b1e579630440673557c91cec21644
#
_entry.id   733b1e579630440673557c91cec21644
#
_cell.length_a   1.000
_cell.length_b   1.000
_cell.length_c   1.000
_cell.angle_alpha   90.00
_cell.angle_beta   90.00
_cell.angle_gamma   90.00
#
_symmetry.space_group_name_H-M   'P 1'
#
loop_
_entity.id
_entity.type
_entity.pdbx_description
1 polymer ?
#
loop_
_entity_poly.entity_id
_entity_poly.type
_entity_poly.pdbx_seq_one_letter_code
_entity_poly.pdbx_strand_id
1 'polypeptide(L)'
;ARDNDALAAATERLGAAGNFTAVKGNFHDVKALLAERGVEKIDGMMIDLGVSSHQLDTAERGFSYHADAPLDMRMDQDQPLTAREIVNTWSAAEITRILRDYSEEKWAARIAQIICEHRAQKPLETTGDLVACVDAAIPKKVRMQDNGHSARRTFQALRIAVNDELDPLKKALEDMVELLNPGGHLAVLTFHSLEDRIVKQTFRRLANPCTCPPKIPVCICGKKPVVRVLGGGGIKPDAQEVERNPRSRSAMLRGCEKLETQG
;
A
#
# COMPACT_ATOMS: atom_id res chain seq x y z
N ALA A 1 11.00 1.02 8.79
CA ALA A 1 10.52 -0.21 8.15
C ALA A 1 9.80 -1.09 9.15
N ARG A 2 8.83 -1.92 8.68
CA ARG A 2 8.09 -2.90 9.52
C ARG A 2 8.81 -4.25 9.56
N ASP A 3 9.45 -4.60 8.46
CA ASP A 3 10.11 -5.88 8.22
C ASP A 3 11.47 -5.93 8.92
N ASN A 4 11.69 -6.97 9.73
CA ASN A 4 12.96 -7.16 10.45
C ASN A 4 14.13 -7.43 9.49
N ASP A 5 13.89 -8.17 8.38
CA ASP A 5 14.92 -8.44 7.38
C ASP A 5 15.37 -7.13 6.69
N ALA A 6 14.40 -6.25 6.35
CA ALA A 6 14.71 -4.96 5.77
C ALA A 6 15.49 -4.04 6.73
N LEU A 7 15.17 -4.08 8.04
CA LEU A 7 15.90 -3.33 9.06
C LEU A 7 17.33 -3.85 9.23
N ALA A 8 17.52 -5.16 9.28
CA ALA A 8 18.83 -5.78 9.36
C ALA A 8 19.71 -5.40 8.16
N ALA A 9 19.18 -5.57 6.94
CA ALA A 9 19.88 -5.21 5.71
C ALA A 9 20.21 -3.70 5.62
N ALA A 10 19.30 -2.82 6.04
CA ALA A 10 19.55 -1.39 6.07
C ALA A 10 20.63 -1.02 7.10
N THR A 11 20.61 -1.64 8.28
CA THR A 11 21.60 -1.41 9.33
C THR A 11 22.98 -1.90 8.89
N GLU A 12 23.08 -3.06 8.26
CA GLU A 12 24.34 -3.58 7.71
C GLU A 12 24.93 -2.64 6.65
N ARG A 13 24.09 -2.14 5.74
CA ARG A 13 24.55 -1.31 4.60
C ARG A 13 24.86 0.13 4.98
N LEU A 14 24.10 0.71 5.90
CA LEU A 14 24.13 2.16 6.18
C LEU A 14 24.56 2.50 7.60
N GLY A 15 24.67 1.53 8.49
CA GLY A 15 24.99 1.78 9.90
C GLY A 15 26.34 2.48 10.15
N ALA A 16 27.32 2.26 9.25
CA ALA A 16 28.63 2.93 9.33
C ALA A 16 28.61 4.40 8.83
N ALA A 17 27.52 4.87 8.25
CA ALA A 17 27.46 6.21 7.65
C ALA A 17 27.41 7.36 8.68
N GLY A 18 27.19 7.06 9.97
CA GLY A 18 27.19 8.05 11.06
C GLY A 18 25.96 8.96 11.15
N ASN A 19 25.16 9.04 10.10
CA ASN A 19 23.94 9.85 9.97
C ASN A 19 22.68 9.01 9.68
N PHE A 20 22.73 7.69 9.96
CA PHE A 20 21.64 6.75 9.72
C PHE A 20 21.10 6.20 11.03
N THR A 21 19.77 6.15 11.14
CA THR A 21 19.05 5.51 12.24
C THR A 21 17.97 4.60 11.69
N ALA A 22 18.09 3.28 11.89
CA ALA A 22 17.06 2.33 11.58
C ALA A 22 15.95 2.35 12.64
N VAL A 23 14.69 2.48 12.20
CA VAL A 23 13.54 2.51 13.10
C VAL A 23 12.53 1.45 12.67
N LYS A 24 12.20 0.52 13.60
CA LYS A 24 11.09 -0.39 13.39
C LYS A 24 9.78 0.34 13.63
N GLY A 25 8.87 0.26 12.68
CA GLY A 25 7.54 0.85 12.79
C GLY A 25 6.84 0.95 11.44
N ASN A 26 5.56 1.26 11.52
CA ASN A 26 4.73 1.51 10.36
C ASN A 26 4.80 3.01 9.99
N PHE A 27 4.74 3.33 8.73
CA PHE A 27 4.67 4.72 8.27
C PHE A 27 3.39 5.45 8.77
N HIS A 28 2.37 4.72 9.16
CA HIS A 28 1.17 5.29 9.80
C HIS A 28 1.49 6.00 11.11
N ASP A 29 2.50 5.53 11.81
CA ASP A 29 2.91 6.03 13.13
C ASP A 29 4.08 7.02 13.04
N VAL A 30 4.41 7.49 11.83
CA VAL A 30 5.61 8.31 11.59
C VAL A 30 5.72 9.51 12.52
N LYS A 31 4.60 10.16 12.84
CA LYS A 31 4.56 11.31 13.74
C LYS A 31 4.99 10.94 15.17
N ALA A 32 4.47 9.83 15.68
CA ALA A 32 4.85 9.31 17.00
C ALA A 32 6.32 8.84 17.02
N LEU A 33 6.72 8.07 16.00
CA LEU A 33 8.08 7.54 15.87
C LEU A 33 9.15 8.64 15.81
N LEU A 34 8.87 9.77 15.18
CA LEU A 34 9.77 10.92 15.13
C LEU A 34 9.75 11.71 16.44
N ALA A 35 8.58 11.89 17.04
CA ALA A 35 8.44 12.59 18.32
C ALA A 35 9.21 11.87 19.45
N GLU A 36 9.17 10.53 19.52
CA GLU A 36 9.96 9.73 20.46
C GLU A 36 11.47 9.97 20.36
N ARG A 37 11.93 10.49 19.21
CA ARG A 37 13.35 10.79 18.91
C ARG A 37 13.68 12.27 18.98
N GLY A 38 12.74 13.08 19.46
CA GLY A 38 12.90 14.53 19.54
C GLY A 38 12.91 15.23 18.18
N VAL A 39 12.41 14.59 17.12
CA VAL A 39 12.33 15.17 15.78
C VAL A 39 10.93 15.72 15.55
N GLU A 40 10.80 17.03 15.60
CA GLU A 40 9.52 17.74 15.42
C GLU A 40 9.23 18.06 13.95
N LYS A 41 10.28 18.36 13.17
CA LYS A 41 10.19 18.75 11.77
C LYS A 41 11.26 18.05 10.93
N ILE A 42 10.99 17.94 9.64
CA ILE A 42 11.88 17.33 8.64
C ILE A 42 11.87 18.14 7.35
N ASP A 43 12.93 18.04 6.56
CA ASP A 43 13.08 18.77 5.28
C ASP A 43 12.62 17.95 4.09
N GLY A 44 12.55 16.62 4.22
CA GLY A 44 12.09 15.74 3.16
C GLY A 44 11.68 14.37 3.67
N MET A 45 10.77 13.74 2.93
CA MET A 45 10.34 12.37 3.16
C MET A 45 10.08 11.66 1.84
N MET A 46 10.49 10.40 1.77
CA MET A 46 10.13 9.49 0.68
C MET A 46 9.45 8.25 1.25
N ILE A 47 8.36 7.84 0.61
CA ILE A 47 7.68 6.59 0.91
C ILE A 47 7.65 5.74 -0.35
N ASP A 48 8.08 4.50 -0.20
CA ASP A 48 7.92 3.42 -1.17
C ASP A 48 6.84 2.47 -0.64
N LEU A 49 5.64 2.54 -1.23
CA LEU A 49 4.47 1.78 -0.77
C LEU A 49 4.50 0.35 -1.31
N GLY A 50 3.81 -0.53 -0.60
CA GLY A 50 3.62 -1.91 -1.00
C GLY A 50 4.72 -2.85 -0.53
N VAL A 51 4.82 -3.99 -1.20
CA VAL A 51 5.67 -5.12 -0.86
C VAL A 51 7.04 -5.02 -1.52
N SER A 52 8.09 -5.39 -0.79
CA SER A 52 9.46 -5.42 -1.33
C SER A 52 9.70 -6.62 -2.27
N SER A 53 10.70 -6.50 -3.15
CA SER A 53 11.12 -7.64 -3.99
C SER A 53 11.56 -8.84 -3.14
N HIS A 54 12.26 -8.60 -2.03
CA HIS A 54 12.66 -9.65 -1.10
C HIS A 54 11.46 -10.43 -0.56
N GLN A 55 10.39 -9.73 -0.14
CA GLN A 55 9.17 -10.37 0.35
C GLN A 55 8.46 -11.20 -0.73
N LEU A 56 8.47 -10.74 -2.00
CA LEU A 56 7.88 -11.47 -3.12
C LEU A 56 8.70 -12.70 -3.52
N ASP A 57 10.04 -12.61 -3.41
CA ASP A 57 10.96 -13.66 -3.84
C ASP A 57 11.19 -14.73 -2.75
N THR A 58 10.89 -14.41 -1.49
CA THR A 58 10.95 -15.34 -0.36
C THR A 58 9.63 -16.09 -0.26
N ALA A 59 9.59 -17.35 -0.76
CA ALA A 59 8.37 -18.12 -0.88
C ALA A 59 7.63 -18.28 0.46
N GLU A 60 8.37 -18.50 1.55
CA GLU A 60 7.85 -18.72 2.90
C GLU A 60 7.07 -17.52 3.46
N ARG A 61 7.26 -16.33 2.89
CA ARG A 61 6.51 -15.13 3.26
C ARG A 61 5.07 -15.13 2.70
N GLY A 62 4.74 -16.00 1.75
CA GLY A 62 3.39 -16.20 1.23
C GLY A 62 2.82 -15.08 0.37
N PHE A 63 3.63 -14.14 -0.10
CA PHE A 63 3.17 -13.02 -0.96
C PHE A 63 2.95 -13.42 -2.42
N SER A 64 3.59 -14.51 -2.87
CA SER A 64 3.56 -14.96 -4.25
C SER A 64 2.57 -16.10 -4.45
N TYR A 65 1.85 -16.08 -5.56
CA TYR A 65 1.00 -17.18 -6.03
C TYR A 65 1.72 -18.12 -7.01
N HIS A 66 3.02 -17.92 -7.23
CA HIS A 66 3.82 -18.75 -8.14
C HIS A 66 4.44 -19.98 -7.47
N ALA A 67 4.58 -19.94 -6.16
CA ALA A 67 5.11 -21.05 -5.36
C ALA A 67 4.06 -21.47 -4.31
N ASP A 68 3.98 -22.76 -4.01
CA ASP A 68 3.16 -23.25 -2.92
C ASP A 68 3.93 -23.09 -1.59
N ALA A 69 3.40 -22.25 -0.71
CA ALA A 69 4.06 -21.80 0.50
C ALA A 69 3.03 -21.48 1.60
N PRO A 70 3.42 -21.31 2.86
CA PRO A 70 2.51 -20.90 3.92
C PRO A 70 1.74 -19.63 3.57
N LEU A 71 0.45 -19.58 3.89
CA LEU A 71 -0.44 -18.45 3.58
C LEU A 71 -0.29 -17.36 4.67
N ASP A 72 0.83 -16.65 4.66
CA ASP A 72 1.20 -15.66 5.69
C ASP A 72 0.87 -14.21 5.27
N MET A 73 1.61 -13.64 4.34
CA MET A 73 1.51 -12.27 3.80
C MET A 73 1.79 -11.13 4.80
N ARG A 74 2.35 -11.40 5.97
CA ARG A 74 2.73 -10.33 6.92
C ARG A 74 4.01 -9.62 6.47
N MET A 75 3.99 -8.30 6.41
CA MET A 75 5.21 -7.48 6.28
C MET A 75 5.97 -7.43 7.60
N ASP A 76 5.25 -7.26 8.70
CA ASP A 76 5.77 -7.40 10.06
C ASP A 76 5.44 -8.79 10.60
N GLN A 77 6.45 -9.65 10.72
CA GLN A 77 6.25 -11.03 11.17
C GLN A 77 5.85 -11.14 12.65
N ASP A 78 5.97 -10.03 13.41
CA ASP A 78 5.57 -10.03 14.83
C ASP A 78 4.07 -9.70 15.01
N GLN A 79 3.36 -9.27 13.95
CA GLN A 79 1.91 -9.05 14.03
C GLN A 79 1.14 -10.38 13.99
N PRO A 80 -0.03 -10.48 14.67
CA PRO A 80 -0.76 -11.75 14.76
C PRO A 80 -1.54 -12.10 13.48
N LEU A 81 -2.08 -11.12 12.75
CA LEU A 81 -2.98 -11.34 11.62
C LEU A 81 -2.21 -11.82 10.39
N THR A 82 -2.58 -13.01 9.88
CA THR A 82 -2.06 -13.59 8.64
C THR A 82 -3.15 -13.72 7.58
N ALA A 83 -2.77 -13.94 6.33
CA ALA A 83 -3.74 -14.27 5.27
C ALA A 83 -4.48 -15.59 5.58
N ARG A 84 -3.78 -16.57 6.18
CA ARG A 84 -4.37 -17.81 6.67
C ARG A 84 -5.50 -17.56 7.67
N GLU A 85 -5.28 -16.66 8.63
CA GLU A 85 -6.31 -16.28 9.61
C GLU A 85 -7.53 -15.68 8.91
N ILE A 86 -7.34 -14.72 7.99
CA ILE A 86 -8.44 -14.09 7.25
C ILE A 86 -9.29 -15.14 6.52
N VAL A 87 -8.68 -15.99 5.69
CA VAL A 87 -9.45 -16.94 4.87
C VAL A 87 -10.14 -18.03 5.69
N ASN A 88 -9.59 -18.37 6.86
CA ASN A 88 -10.17 -19.44 7.70
C ASN A 88 -11.19 -18.94 8.73
N THR A 89 -11.16 -17.65 9.13
CA THR A 89 -12.00 -17.17 10.24
C THR A 89 -12.99 -16.09 9.85
N TRP A 90 -12.66 -15.22 8.88
CA TRP A 90 -13.55 -14.12 8.52
C TRP A 90 -14.81 -14.62 7.81
N SER A 91 -15.92 -13.88 7.95
CA SER A 91 -17.17 -14.19 7.27
C SER A 91 -17.04 -14.04 5.75
N ALA A 92 -17.88 -14.72 4.99
CA ALA A 92 -17.96 -14.55 3.54
C ALA A 92 -18.22 -13.09 3.12
N ALA A 93 -18.98 -12.35 3.94
CA ALA A 93 -19.26 -10.93 3.69
C ALA A 93 -17.99 -10.07 3.84
N GLU A 94 -17.18 -10.30 4.87
CA GLU A 94 -15.92 -9.59 5.11
C GLU A 94 -14.88 -9.91 4.02
N ILE A 95 -14.73 -11.19 3.64
CA ILE A 95 -13.86 -11.58 2.54
C ILE A 95 -14.33 -10.95 1.23
N THR A 96 -15.63 -10.96 0.95
CA THR A 96 -16.19 -10.30 -0.24
C THR A 96 -15.88 -8.80 -0.26
N ARG A 97 -16.02 -8.14 0.89
CA ARG A 97 -15.73 -6.70 1.04
C ARG A 97 -14.28 -6.40 0.69
N ILE A 98 -13.32 -7.07 1.31
CA ILE A 98 -11.90 -6.80 1.03
C ILE A 98 -11.53 -7.10 -0.42
N LEU A 99 -12.05 -8.15 -1.03
CA LEU A 99 -11.81 -8.47 -2.43
C LEU A 99 -12.36 -7.38 -3.37
N ARG A 100 -13.50 -6.78 -3.06
CA ARG A 100 -14.06 -5.65 -3.83
C ARG A 100 -13.31 -4.36 -3.59
N ASP A 101 -13.10 -4.00 -2.32
CA ASP A 101 -12.59 -2.69 -1.93
C ASP A 101 -11.09 -2.56 -2.17
N TYR A 102 -10.31 -3.65 -1.99
CA TYR A 102 -8.85 -3.62 -2.06
C TYR A 102 -8.27 -4.16 -3.37
N SER A 103 -9.09 -4.70 -4.28
CA SER A 103 -8.60 -5.16 -5.58
C SER A 103 -9.59 -5.03 -6.74
N GLU A 104 -10.76 -4.46 -6.50
CA GLU A 104 -11.83 -4.33 -7.50
C GLU A 104 -12.15 -5.68 -8.17
N GLU A 105 -12.11 -6.80 -7.38
CA GLU A 105 -12.33 -8.15 -7.88
C GLU A 105 -13.82 -8.39 -8.22
N LYS A 106 -14.09 -8.69 -9.49
CA LYS A 106 -15.46 -8.90 -9.99
C LYS A 106 -16.10 -10.18 -9.46
N TRP A 107 -15.27 -11.19 -9.18
CA TRP A 107 -15.72 -12.50 -8.69
C TRP A 107 -15.67 -12.60 -7.16
N ALA A 108 -15.54 -11.48 -6.47
CA ALA A 108 -15.33 -11.40 -5.01
C ALA A 108 -16.31 -12.28 -4.20
N ALA A 109 -17.61 -12.18 -4.47
CA ALA A 109 -18.62 -12.96 -3.75
C ALA A 109 -18.48 -14.47 -4.00
N ARG A 110 -18.19 -14.88 -5.25
CA ARG A 110 -18.01 -16.30 -5.59
C ARG A 110 -16.72 -16.85 -5.00
N ILE A 111 -15.63 -16.09 -5.03
CA ILE A 111 -14.34 -16.47 -4.41
C ILE A 111 -14.54 -16.65 -2.91
N ALA A 112 -15.15 -15.68 -2.22
CA ALA A 112 -15.44 -15.76 -0.78
C ALA A 112 -16.31 -16.98 -0.43
N GLN A 113 -17.32 -17.28 -1.25
CA GLN A 113 -18.16 -18.46 -1.07
C GLN A 113 -17.34 -19.75 -1.17
N ILE A 114 -16.53 -19.90 -2.22
CA ILE A 114 -15.69 -21.11 -2.42
C ILE A 114 -14.66 -21.27 -1.28
N ILE A 115 -14.04 -20.18 -0.83
CA ILE A 115 -13.15 -20.22 0.33
C ILE A 115 -13.90 -20.76 1.56
N CYS A 116 -15.11 -20.27 1.84
CA CYS A 116 -15.92 -20.74 2.97
C CYS A 116 -16.37 -22.20 2.83
N GLU A 117 -16.73 -22.63 1.64
CA GLU A 117 -17.08 -24.03 1.32
C GLU A 117 -15.86 -24.95 1.53
N HIS A 118 -14.69 -24.54 1.06
CA HIS A 118 -13.45 -25.31 1.18
C HIS A 118 -13.03 -25.45 2.64
N ARG A 119 -12.94 -24.33 3.39
CA ARG A 119 -12.50 -24.35 4.79
C ARG A 119 -13.41 -25.16 5.72
N ALA A 120 -14.69 -25.31 5.37
CA ALA A 120 -15.62 -26.16 6.12
C ALA A 120 -15.23 -27.66 6.05
N GLN A 121 -14.47 -28.06 5.04
CA GLN A 121 -13.97 -29.44 4.86
C GLN A 121 -12.53 -29.56 5.34
N LYS A 122 -11.67 -28.62 4.94
CA LYS A 122 -10.24 -28.58 5.27
C LYS A 122 -9.77 -27.11 5.31
N PRO A 123 -9.12 -26.64 6.38
CA PRO A 123 -8.53 -25.32 6.43
C PRO A 123 -7.59 -25.04 5.23
N LEU A 124 -7.55 -23.80 4.77
CA LEU A 124 -6.56 -23.35 3.80
C LEU A 124 -5.25 -23.05 4.54
N GLU A 125 -4.20 -23.75 4.18
CA GLU A 125 -2.88 -23.63 4.83
C GLU A 125 -1.87 -22.93 3.93
N THR A 126 -2.00 -23.14 2.60
CA THR A 126 -0.98 -22.71 1.64
C THR A 126 -1.53 -21.75 0.59
N THR A 127 -0.62 -21.05 -0.07
CA THR A 127 -0.93 -20.22 -1.23
C THR A 127 -1.56 -21.04 -2.36
N GLY A 128 -1.16 -22.31 -2.52
CA GLY A 128 -1.76 -23.24 -3.49
C GLY A 128 -3.20 -23.57 -3.16
N ASP A 129 -3.58 -23.79 -1.90
CA ASP A 129 -4.97 -23.99 -1.49
C ASP A 129 -5.83 -22.78 -1.90
N LEU A 130 -5.32 -21.56 -1.67
CA LEU A 130 -6.01 -20.32 -2.05
C LEU A 130 -6.15 -20.18 -3.58
N VAL A 131 -5.09 -20.45 -4.34
CA VAL A 131 -5.12 -20.43 -5.81
C VAL A 131 -6.17 -21.41 -6.34
N ALA A 132 -6.24 -22.63 -5.76
CA ALA A 132 -7.26 -23.62 -6.14
C ALA A 132 -8.69 -23.11 -5.91
N CYS A 133 -8.96 -22.43 -4.80
CA CYS A 133 -10.25 -21.80 -4.52
C CYS A 133 -10.59 -20.69 -5.54
N VAL A 134 -9.63 -19.83 -5.87
CA VAL A 134 -9.83 -18.78 -6.89
C VAL A 134 -10.11 -19.38 -8.26
N ASP A 135 -9.36 -20.40 -8.63
CA ASP A 135 -9.52 -21.09 -9.91
C ASP A 135 -10.86 -21.83 -10.03
N ALA A 136 -11.39 -22.37 -8.94
CA ALA A 136 -12.72 -22.96 -8.88
C ALA A 136 -13.84 -21.90 -8.97
N ALA A 137 -13.57 -20.68 -8.47
CA ALA A 137 -14.55 -19.60 -8.48
C ALA A 137 -14.67 -18.88 -9.84
N ILE A 138 -13.57 -18.77 -10.60
CA ILE A 138 -13.52 -18.01 -11.86
C ILE A 138 -13.60 -18.96 -13.07
N PRO A 139 -14.57 -18.80 -13.98
CA PRO A 139 -14.70 -19.66 -15.15
C PRO A 139 -13.41 -19.69 -15.99
N LYS A 140 -13.00 -20.89 -16.46
CA LYS A 140 -11.76 -21.08 -17.23
C LYS A 140 -11.63 -20.12 -18.41
N LYS A 141 -12.73 -19.86 -19.14
CA LYS A 141 -12.74 -18.92 -20.28
C LYS A 141 -12.35 -17.49 -19.85
N VAL A 142 -12.78 -17.05 -18.67
CA VAL A 142 -12.45 -15.72 -18.13
C VAL A 142 -10.98 -15.67 -17.73
N ARG A 143 -10.48 -16.72 -17.05
CA ARG A 143 -9.07 -16.81 -16.64
C ARG A 143 -8.11 -16.76 -17.82
N MET A 144 -8.48 -17.38 -18.95
CA MET A 144 -7.66 -17.38 -20.18
C MET A 144 -7.65 -16.03 -20.91
N GLN A 145 -8.63 -15.15 -20.64
CA GLN A 145 -8.72 -13.82 -21.26
C GLN A 145 -8.05 -12.72 -20.40
N ASP A 146 -7.74 -13.01 -19.13
CA ASP A 146 -7.08 -12.04 -18.26
C ASP A 146 -5.58 -12.03 -18.57
N ASN A 147 -5.00 -10.83 -18.76
CA ASN A 147 -3.56 -10.61 -19.00
C ASN A 147 -2.72 -10.80 -17.73
N GLY A 148 -3.05 -11.76 -16.90
CA GLY A 148 -2.35 -12.06 -15.66
C GLY A 148 -2.91 -13.31 -14.97
N HIS A 149 -2.31 -13.67 -13.85
CA HIS A 149 -2.76 -14.80 -13.06
C HIS A 149 -4.09 -14.46 -12.36
N SER A 150 -5.06 -15.39 -12.39
CA SER A 150 -6.41 -15.24 -11.80
C SER A 150 -6.38 -14.83 -10.32
N ALA A 151 -5.42 -15.36 -9.55
CA ALA A 151 -5.27 -15.09 -8.13
C ALA A 151 -4.66 -13.72 -7.81
N ARG A 152 -4.09 -12.98 -8.77
CA ARG A 152 -3.37 -11.72 -8.51
C ARG A 152 -4.16 -10.73 -7.67
N ARG A 153 -5.45 -10.51 -7.99
CA ARG A 153 -6.32 -9.58 -7.28
C ARG A 153 -6.65 -10.08 -5.87
N THR A 154 -6.92 -11.38 -5.73
CA THR A 154 -7.18 -11.99 -4.42
C THR A 154 -5.98 -11.85 -3.49
N PHE A 155 -4.76 -12.12 -3.98
CA PHE A 155 -3.52 -11.96 -3.22
C PHE A 155 -3.28 -10.49 -2.84
N GLN A 156 -3.50 -9.54 -3.77
CA GLN A 156 -3.42 -8.11 -3.48
C GLN A 156 -4.40 -7.72 -2.36
N ALA A 157 -5.65 -8.13 -2.43
CA ALA A 157 -6.67 -7.78 -1.45
C ALA A 157 -6.35 -8.32 -0.05
N LEU A 158 -5.91 -9.59 0.04
CA LEU A 158 -5.50 -10.21 1.30
C LEU A 158 -4.25 -9.52 1.87
N ARG A 159 -3.24 -9.24 1.03
CA ARG A 159 -2.04 -8.53 1.45
C ARG A 159 -2.37 -7.16 2.06
N ILE A 160 -3.22 -6.39 1.38
CA ILE A 160 -3.67 -5.08 1.86
C ILE A 160 -4.42 -5.21 3.19
N ALA A 161 -5.29 -6.22 3.33
CA ALA A 161 -6.04 -6.46 4.56
C ALA A 161 -5.13 -6.89 5.73
N VAL A 162 -4.19 -7.80 5.48
CA VAL A 162 -3.22 -8.27 6.49
C VAL A 162 -2.37 -7.13 7.02
N ASN A 163 -1.94 -6.22 6.14
CA ASN A 163 -0.95 -5.19 6.46
C ASN A 163 -1.56 -3.80 6.69
N ASP A 164 -2.88 -3.66 6.58
CA ASP A 164 -3.59 -2.38 6.73
C ASP A 164 -2.96 -1.27 5.87
N GLU A 165 -2.80 -1.54 4.56
CA GLU A 165 -2.01 -0.68 3.69
C GLU A 165 -2.76 0.59 3.24
N LEU A 166 -4.10 0.55 3.12
CA LEU A 166 -4.86 1.63 2.49
C LEU A 166 -5.64 2.51 3.48
N ASP A 167 -6.29 1.93 4.47
CA ASP A 167 -7.22 2.66 5.33
C ASP A 167 -6.53 3.82 6.09
N PRO A 168 -5.33 3.68 6.66
CA PRO A 168 -4.65 4.78 7.33
C PRO A 168 -3.82 5.66 6.39
N LEU A 169 -3.63 5.29 5.11
CA LEU A 169 -2.72 5.99 4.20
C LEU A 169 -3.03 7.49 4.06
N LYS A 170 -4.31 7.84 3.95
CA LYS A 170 -4.72 9.24 3.84
C LYS A 170 -4.26 10.07 5.04
N LYS A 171 -4.52 9.57 6.26
CA LYS A 171 -4.13 10.25 7.50
C LYS A 171 -2.61 10.33 7.64
N ALA A 172 -1.91 9.25 7.30
CA ALA A 172 -0.45 9.22 7.31
C ALA A 172 0.16 10.28 6.38
N LEU A 173 -0.37 10.45 5.17
CA LEU A 173 0.08 11.49 4.24
C LEU A 173 -0.16 12.91 4.78
N GLU A 174 -1.28 13.14 5.46
CA GLU A 174 -1.55 14.43 6.12
C GLU A 174 -0.55 14.70 7.25
N ASP A 175 -0.28 13.70 8.09
CA ASP A 175 0.71 13.79 9.17
C ASP A 175 2.13 14.03 8.64
N MET A 176 2.50 13.38 7.54
CA MET A 176 3.79 13.59 6.88
C MET A 176 3.94 15.01 6.36
N VAL A 177 2.92 15.56 5.71
CA VAL A 177 2.93 16.95 5.25
C VAL A 177 2.98 17.92 6.44
N GLU A 178 2.34 17.60 7.57
CA GLU A 178 2.41 18.41 8.76
C GLU A 178 3.83 18.46 9.34
N LEU A 179 4.57 17.35 9.32
CA LEU A 179 5.95 17.22 9.77
C LEU A 179 6.97 17.99 8.93
N LEU A 180 6.66 18.28 7.65
CA LEU A 180 7.58 19.00 6.77
C LEU A 180 7.78 20.46 7.23
N ASN A 181 9.04 20.92 7.17
CA ASN A 181 9.36 22.33 7.15
C ASN A 181 8.80 23.01 5.90
N PRO A 182 8.53 24.33 5.91
CA PRO A 182 8.27 25.10 4.69
C PRO A 182 9.39 24.87 3.65
N GLY A 183 9.01 24.63 2.39
CA GLY A 183 9.95 24.23 1.33
C GLY A 183 10.33 22.75 1.34
N GLY A 184 9.97 21.99 2.37
CA GLY A 184 10.23 20.55 2.45
C GLY A 184 9.38 19.75 1.46
N HIS A 185 9.87 18.57 1.09
CA HIS A 185 9.30 17.74 0.03
C HIS A 185 8.82 16.39 0.54
N LEU A 186 7.65 15.94 0.06
CA LEU A 186 7.17 14.57 0.21
C LEU A 186 7.09 13.89 -1.16
N ALA A 187 7.79 12.77 -1.30
CA ALA A 187 7.73 11.91 -2.47
C ALA A 187 7.09 10.56 -2.10
N VAL A 188 6.12 10.10 -2.90
CA VAL A 188 5.40 8.85 -2.68
C VAL A 188 5.42 8.01 -3.95
N LEU A 189 5.96 6.80 -3.83
CA LEU A 189 5.96 5.79 -4.89
C LEU A 189 4.82 4.81 -4.64
N THR A 190 3.96 4.61 -5.63
CA THR A 190 2.79 3.71 -5.56
C THR A 190 2.88 2.66 -6.66
N PHE A 191 2.30 1.47 -6.47
CA PHE A 191 2.36 0.35 -7.41
C PHE A 191 1.00 -0.14 -7.91
N HIS A 192 -0.10 0.36 -7.33
CA HIS A 192 -1.44 0.07 -7.82
C HIS A 192 -2.39 1.27 -7.74
N SER A 193 -3.48 1.18 -8.49
CA SER A 193 -4.42 2.28 -8.71
C SER A 193 -5.08 2.82 -7.44
N LEU A 194 -5.29 1.98 -6.43
CA LEU A 194 -5.94 2.39 -5.18
C LEU A 194 -5.03 3.28 -4.35
N GLU A 195 -3.75 2.89 -4.16
CA GLU A 195 -2.73 3.74 -3.52
C GLU A 195 -2.62 5.08 -4.26
N ASP A 196 -2.41 5.02 -5.58
CA ASP A 196 -2.24 6.20 -6.41
C ASP A 196 -3.45 7.16 -6.31
N ARG A 197 -4.66 6.60 -6.26
CA ARG A 197 -5.90 7.37 -6.09
C ARG A 197 -5.90 8.13 -4.77
N ILE A 198 -5.54 7.47 -3.66
CA ILE A 198 -5.49 8.08 -2.31
C ILE A 198 -4.45 9.19 -2.28
N VAL A 199 -3.22 8.94 -2.75
CA VAL A 199 -2.13 9.93 -2.78
C VAL A 199 -2.54 11.14 -3.62
N LYS A 200 -3.01 10.92 -4.85
CA LYS A 200 -3.47 11.96 -5.77
C LYS A 200 -4.57 12.84 -5.17
N GLN A 201 -5.58 12.21 -4.57
CA GLN A 201 -6.71 12.93 -3.97
C GLN A 201 -6.27 13.72 -2.74
N THR A 202 -5.40 13.15 -1.89
CA THR A 202 -4.87 13.83 -0.71
C THR A 202 -4.05 15.05 -1.09
N PHE A 203 -3.10 14.91 -2.01
CA PHE A 203 -2.29 16.04 -2.47
C PHE A 203 -3.12 17.14 -3.13
N ARG A 204 -4.10 16.75 -3.97
CA ARG A 204 -5.02 17.74 -4.58
C ARG A 204 -5.83 18.50 -3.54
N ARG A 205 -6.33 17.82 -2.52
CA ARG A 205 -7.09 18.44 -1.43
C ARG A 205 -6.24 19.40 -0.61
N LEU A 206 -5.00 19.02 -0.32
CA LEU A 206 -4.05 19.87 0.42
C LEU A 206 -3.58 21.08 -0.42
N ALA A 207 -3.48 20.92 -1.74
CA ALA A 207 -3.13 21.99 -2.66
C ALA A 207 -4.31 22.94 -2.97
N ASN A 208 -5.55 22.42 -2.89
CA ASN A 208 -6.77 23.23 -3.07
C ASN A 208 -7.81 22.83 -2.02
N PRO A 209 -7.66 23.30 -0.79
CA PRO A 209 -8.52 22.90 0.34
C PRO A 209 -9.89 23.59 0.36
N CYS A 210 -10.20 24.45 -0.62
CA CYS A 210 -11.45 25.19 -0.68
C CYS A 210 -12.65 24.25 -0.69
N THR A 211 -13.62 24.51 0.19
CA THR A 211 -14.88 23.77 0.33
C THR A 211 -16.11 24.59 -0.04
N CYS A 212 -15.91 25.78 -0.63
CA CYS A 212 -16.99 26.63 -1.11
C CYS A 212 -17.72 25.98 -2.29
N PRO A 213 -19.02 26.22 -2.45
CA PRO A 213 -19.75 25.83 -3.64
C PRO A 213 -19.11 26.40 -4.94
N PRO A 214 -19.06 25.64 -6.04
CA PRO A 214 -18.31 26.03 -7.25
C PRO A 214 -18.71 27.35 -7.89
N LYS A 215 -19.90 27.88 -7.59
CA LYS A 215 -20.48 29.10 -8.18
C LYS A 215 -20.32 30.35 -7.31
N ILE A 216 -19.63 30.27 -6.17
CA ILE A 216 -19.42 31.47 -5.32
C ILE A 216 -18.31 32.33 -5.94
N PRO A 217 -18.56 33.62 -6.19
CA PRO A 217 -17.58 34.53 -6.82
C PRO A 217 -16.30 34.74 -5.96
N VAL A 218 -16.45 34.71 -4.63
CA VAL A 218 -15.34 34.92 -3.68
C VAL A 218 -15.33 33.82 -2.67
N CYS A 219 -14.14 33.24 -2.42
CA CYS A 219 -13.97 32.19 -1.41
C CYS A 219 -14.23 32.73 0.00
N ILE A 220 -15.15 32.10 0.72
CA ILE A 220 -15.53 32.46 2.11
C ILE A 220 -15.05 31.47 3.17
N CYS A 221 -14.47 30.30 2.77
CA CYS A 221 -14.05 29.27 3.73
C CYS A 221 -12.71 29.57 4.43
N GLY A 222 -11.96 30.55 3.95
CA GLY A 222 -10.67 30.96 4.54
C GLY A 222 -9.55 29.90 4.45
N LYS A 223 -9.81 28.74 3.84
CA LYS A 223 -8.79 27.66 3.75
C LYS A 223 -7.72 28.03 2.71
N LYS A 224 -6.45 27.94 3.12
CA LYS A 224 -5.29 28.23 2.26
C LYS A 224 -4.62 26.92 1.80
N PRO A 225 -4.00 26.87 0.61
CA PRO A 225 -3.17 25.76 0.18
C PRO A 225 -2.07 25.46 1.21
N VAL A 226 -1.84 24.18 1.46
CA VAL A 226 -0.81 23.69 2.40
C VAL A 226 0.39 23.14 1.66
N VAL A 227 0.17 22.68 0.43
CA VAL A 227 1.22 22.13 -0.43
C VAL A 227 1.09 22.63 -1.86
N ARG A 228 2.20 22.58 -2.61
CA ARG A 228 2.25 22.66 -4.06
C ARG A 228 2.51 21.26 -4.61
N VAL A 229 1.64 20.77 -5.52
CA VAL A 229 1.84 19.47 -6.18
C VAL A 229 2.95 19.61 -7.23
N LEU A 230 3.90 18.66 -7.22
CA LEU A 230 5.01 18.61 -8.16
C LEU A 230 4.73 17.60 -9.30
N GLY A 231 5.33 17.82 -10.46
CA GLY A 231 5.26 16.89 -11.59
C GLY A 231 3.85 16.71 -12.22
N GLY A 232 2.92 17.59 -11.97
CA GLY A 232 1.60 17.65 -12.61
C GLY A 232 0.74 16.40 -12.42
N GLY A 233 0.86 15.40 -13.30
CA GLY A 233 0.06 14.17 -13.28
C GLY A 233 0.68 12.99 -12.53
N GLY A 234 1.89 13.13 -12.00
CA GLY A 234 2.76 12.05 -11.51
C GLY A 234 3.70 11.55 -12.60
N ILE A 235 4.79 10.93 -12.19
CA ILE A 235 5.87 10.45 -13.06
C ILE A 235 5.78 8.92 -13.14
N LYS A 236 5.76 8.38 -14.35
CA LYS A 236 5.80 6.94 -14.64
C LYS A 236 7.22 6.53 -15.02
N PRO A 237 7.59 5.26 -14.82
CA PRO A 237 8.86 4.74 -15.34
C PRO A 237 8.86 4.84 -16.86
N ASP A 238 10.03 5.09 -17.43
CA ASP A 238 10.24 5.02 -18.88
C ASP A 238 10.38 3.56 -19.37
N ALA A 239 10.46 3.39 -20.69
CA ALA A 239 10.57 2.07 -21.30
C ALA A 239 11.87 1.35 -20.90
N GLN A 240 12.97 2.09 -20.74
CA GLN A 240 14.27 1.52 -20.35
C GLN A 240 14.28 1.05 -18.90
N GLU A 241 13.62 1.79 -18.00
CA GLU A 241 13.45 1.37 -16.62
C GLU A 241 12.58 0.12 -16.52
N VAL A 242 11.46 0.05 -17.26
CA VAL A 242 10.58 -1.13 -17.28
C VAL A 242 11.29 -2.35 -17.86
N GLU A 243 12.17 -2.19 -18.84
CA GLU A 243 12.97 -3.27 -19.41
C GLU A 243 13.96 -3.81 -18.38
N ARG A 244 14.67 -2.94 -17.68
CA ARG A 244 15.65 -3.32 -16.63
C ARG A 244 14.99 -3.85 -15.36
N ASN A 245 13.83 -3.30 -15.02
CA ASN A 245 13.07 -3.66 -13.83
C ASN A 245 11.57 -3.81 -14.17
N PRO A 246 11.11 -4.97 -14.63
CA PRO A 246 9.71 -5.20 -15.00
C PRO A 246 8.70 -4.93 -13.87
N ARG A 247 9.15 -4.97 -12.60
CA ARG A 247 8.31 -4.66 -11.42
C ARG A 247 7.95 -3.18 -11.33
N SER A 248 8.74 -2.30 -11.97
CA SER A 248 8.45 -0.85 -12.03
C SER A 248 7.27 -0.50 -12.94
N ARG A 249 6.81 -1.41 -13.80
CA ARG A 249 5.77 -1.14 -14.83
C ARG A 249 4.54 -0.41 -14.31
N SER A 250 4.11 -0.71 -13.09
CA SER A 250 2.92 -0.10 -12.47
C SER A 250 3.25 1.04 -11.53
N ALA A 251 4.53 1.38 -11.38
CA ALA A 251 4.98 2.42 -10.47
C ALA A 251 4.47 3.80 -10.91
N MET A 252 4.14 4.63 -9.91
CA MET A 252 3.78 6.03 -10.10
C MET A 252 4.40 6.84 -8.98
N LEU A 253 5.29 7.76 -9.32
CA LEU A 253 5.87 8.71 -8.38
C LEU A 253 5.03 9.99 -8.32
N ARG A 254 4.63 10.37 -7.12
CA ARG A 254 3.97 11.66 -6.85
C ARG A 254 4.74 12.44 -5.82
N GLY A 255 4.81 13.76 -6.01
CA GLY A 255 5.48 14.66 -5.10
C GLY A 255 4.66 15.88 -4.74
N CYS A 256 4.90 16.41 -3.56
CA CYS A 256 4.45 17.75 -3.18
C CYS A 256 5.51 18.46 -2.34
N GLU A 257 5.44 19.79 -2.35
CA GLU A 257 6.26 20.68 -1.56
C GLU A 257 5.37 21.39 -0.53
N LYS A 258 5.84 21.47 0.71
CA LYS A 258 5.18 22.21 1.79
C LYS A 258 5.29 23.72 1.54
N LEU A 259 4.15 24.39 1.52
CA LEU A 259 4.11 25.85 1.41
C LEU A 259 4.37 26.52 2.77
N GLU A 260 4.88 27.75 2.73
CA GLU A 260 4.90 28.62 3.90
C GLU A 260 3.47 28.92 4.35
N THR A 261 3.22 28.72 5.63
CA THR A 261 1.93 29.10 6.21
C THR A 261 1.99 30.64 6.37
N GLN A 262 1.35 31.36 5.44
CA GLN A 262 1.09 32.79 5.67
C GLN A 262 0.19 32.90 6.90
N GLY A 263 0.72 33.45 7.99
CA GLY A 263 0.01 33.73 9.23
C GLY A 263 -1.23 34.58 9.01
#